data_8ff59b4bd05bcd8883e9ce5e92633d38
#
_entry.id   8ff59b4bd05bcd8883e9ce5e92633d38
#
_cell.length_a   1.000
_cell.length_b   1.000
_cell.length_c   1.000
_cell.angle_alpha   90.00
_cell.angle_beta   90.00
_cell.angle_gamma   90.00
#
_symmetry.space_group_name_H-M   'P 1'
#
loop_
_entity.id
_entity.type
_entity.pdbx_description
1 polymer ?
#
loop_
_entity_poly.entity_id
_entity_poly.type
_entity_poly.pdbx_seq_one_letter_code
_entity_poly.pdbx_strand_id
1 'polypeptide(L)'
;RSVLELNRTWMKKFQQKEITQADRDKIMEVTRVLSERLSVDLSEFVESFEHRVTLLARQSASYARFFELAKTRRLFLTDSYFSTALLAGARAAGVRIIELQHGFISRYHLGYSYPRGQISPYVADELWTFGKYWKDETPFPTTLKTRIIGAPYVQKLASSFKNERVSNRVVFTSQGAIGEQLLPLAVAAARALPDKQIVFRL
;
A
#
# COMPACT_ATOMS: atom_id res chain seq x y z
N ARG A 1 -19.72 13.31 -12.47
CA ARG A 1 -18.58 14.06 -11.84
C ARG A 1 -17.68 13.05 -11.17
N SER A 2 -16.37 13.09 -11.46
CA SER A 2 -15.43 12.16 -10.89
C SER A 2 -15.26 12.42 -9.37
N VAL A 3 -14.90 11.39 -8.61
CA VAL A 3 -14.57 11.52 -7.17
C VAL A 3 -13.47 12.57 -6.96
N LEU A 4 -12.57 12.75 -7.93
CA LEU A 4 -11.50 13.75 -7.93
C LEU A 4 -12.02 15.19 -8.06
N GLU A 5 -13.07 15.43 -8.84
CA GLU A 5 -13.70 16.77 -8.95
C GLU A 5 -14.51 17.13 -7.70
N LEU A 6 -15.22 16.17 -7.13
CA LEU A 6 -15.85 16.31 -5.82
C LEU A 6 -14.81 16.66 -4.75
N ASN A 7 -13.69 15.98 -4.73
CA ASN A 7 -12.61 16.21 -3.75
C ASN A 7 -12.03 17.64 -3.86
N ARG A 8 -11.77 18.16 -5.09
CA ARG A 8 -11.27 19.52 -5.29
C ARG A 8 -12.26 20.62 -4.86
N THR A 9 -13.54 20.44 -5.15
CA THR A 9 -14.58 21.43 -4.78
C THR A 9 -14.85 21.42 -3.28
N TRP A 10 -14.77 20.25 -2.64
CA TRP A 10 -14.97 20.07 -1.20
C TRP A 10 -13.78 20.59 -0.39
N MET A 11 -12.56 20.34 -0.81
CA MET A 11 -11.35 20.83 -0.12
C MET A 11 -11.29 22.36 -0.03
N LYS A 12 -11.87 23.07 -1.00
CA LYS A 12 -11.95 24.54 -0.95
C LYS A 12 -12.92 25.09 0.10
N LYS A 13 -13.89 24.30 0.56
CA LYS A 13 -14.93 24.72 1.54
C LYS A 13 -14.56 24.44 2.99
N PHE A 14 -13.53 23.66 3.27
CA PHE A 14 -13.12 23.36 4.64
C PHE A 14 -12.12 24.41 5.12
N GLN A 15 -12.48 25.06 6.24
CA GLN A 15 -11.59 25.97 6.96
C GLN A 15 -10.26 25.30 7.25
N GLN A 16 -9.21 26.03 7.00
CA GLN A 16 -7.83 25.57 7.19
C GLN A 16 -7.62 25.19 8.66
N LYS A 17 -7.48 23.91 8.92
CA LYS A 17 -6.91 23.48 10.19
C LYS A 17 -5.41 23.74 10.09
N GLU A 18 -4.97 24.81 10.73
CA GLU A 18 -3.55 25.10 10.86
C GLU A 18 -2.93 24.15 11.87
N ILE A 19 -1.68 23.79 11.67
CA ILE A 19 -0.92 23.04 12.66
C ILE A 19 -0.67 23.95 13.87
N THR A 20 -0.76 23.36 15.04
CA THR A 20 -0.50 24.09 16.30
C THR A 20 1.00 24.31 16.52
N GLN A 21 1.37 25.21 17.43
CA GLN A 21 2.77 25.36 17.80
C GLN A 21 3.34 24.06 18.37
N ALA A 22 2.57 23.31 19.14
CA ALA A 22 2.97 22.01 19.66
C ALA A 22 3.25 20.98 18.55
N ASP A 23 2.49 21.02 17.44
CA ASP A 23 2.77 20.15 16.26
C ASP A 23 4.10 20.55 15.60
N ARG A 24 4.38 21.86 15.48
CA ARG A 24 5.65 22.37 14.94
C ARG A 24 6.84 21.96 15.80
N ASP A 25 6.74 22.14 17.11
CA ASP A 25 7.79 21.76 18.06
C ASP A 25 8.10 20.26 17.95
N LYS A 26 7.06 19.44 17.79
CA LYS A 26 7.21 17.99 17.57
C LYS A 26 7.85 17.63 16.23
N ILE A 27 7.50 18.33 15.15
CA ILE A 27 8.15 18.17 13.85
C ILE A 27 9.64 18.50 13.96
N MET A 28 9.99 19.61 14.59
CA MET A 28 11.38 20.01 14.80
C MET A 28 12.15 18.95 15.62
N GLU A 29 11.57 18.47 16.72
CA GLU A 29 12.18 17.43 17.55
C GLU A 29 12.42 16.13 16.75
N VAL A 30 11.40 15.65 16.04
CA VAL A 30 11.54 14.43 15.20
C VAL A 30 12.60 14.62 14.13
N THR A 31 12.63 15.78 13.47
CA THR A 31 13.64 16.10 12.44
C THR A 31 15.03 16.08 13.04
N ARG A 32 15.23 16.68 14.22
CA ARG A 32 16.51 16.67 14.94
C ARG A 32 16.97 15.25 15.27
N VAL A 33 16.08 14.43 15.87
CA VAL A 33 16.40 13.05 16.23
C VAL A 33 16.75 12.21 15.00
N LEU A 34 16.03 12.40 13.88
CA LEU A 34 16.34 11.71 12.63
C LEU A 34 17.68 12.18 12.04
N SER A 35 17.97 13.49 12.07
CA SER A 35 19.24 14.04 11.61
C SER A 35 20.42 13.43 12.37
N GLU A 36 20.31 13.34 13.69
CA GLU A 36 21.33 12.73 14.54
C GLU A 36 21.53 11.23 14.24
N ARG A 37 20.42 10.47 14.12
CA ARG A 37 20.48 9.01 13.88
C ARG A 37 20.99 8.63 12.49
N LEU A 38 20.66 9.45 11.49
CA LEU A 38 21.03 9.20 10.10
C LEU A 38 22.34 9.89 9.71
N SER A 39 22.90 10.73 10.60
CA SER A 39 24.07 11.59 10.31
C SER A 39 23.86 12.45 9.06
N VAL A 40 22.65 12.97 8.87
CA VAL A 40 22.24 13.83 7.75
C VAL A 40 21.50 15.05 8.29
N ASP A 41 21.83 16.25 7.80
CA ASP A 41 21.05 17.44 8.15
C ASP A 41 19.70 17.43 7.42
N LEU A 42 18.62 17.38 8.20
CA LEU A 42 17.24 17.41 7.72
C LEU A 42 16.53 18.72 8.04
N SER A 43 17.23 19.74 8.52
CA SER A 43 16.64 21.03 8.95
C SER A 43 15.88 21.72 7.82
N GLU A 44 16.37 21.64 6.58
CA GLU A 44 15.71 22.20 5.39
C GLU A 44 14.37 21.53 5.04
N PHE A 45 14.09 20.32 5.58
CA PHE A 45 12.84 19.61 5.34
C PHE A 45 11.72 19.95 6.32
N VAL A 46 11.97 20.74 7.38
CA VAL A 46 10.98 21.07 8.41
C VAL A 46 9.75 21.72 7.80
N GLU A 47 9.93 22.74 6.95
CA GLU A 47 8.82 23.41 6.27
C GLU A 47 8.01 22.47 5.37
N SER A 48 8.70 21.59 4.66
CA SER A 48 8.06 20.55 3.83
C SER A 48 7.24 19.57 4.67
N PHE A 49 7.72 19.19 5.84
CA PHE A 49 6.98 18.33 6.78
C PHE A 49 5.78 19.04 7.36
N GLU A 50 5.90 20.30 7.77
CA GLU A 50 4.78 21.12 8.23
C GLU A 50 3.68 21.21 7.16
N HIS A 51 4.06 21.49 5.93
CA HIS A 51 3.14 21.55 4.80
C HIS A 51 2.41 20.20 4.61
N ARG A 52 3.14 19.08 4.63
CA ARG A 52 2.56 17.74 4.49
C ARG A 52 1.61 17.38 5.64
N VAL A 53 1.97 17.68 6.87
CA VAL A 53 1.10 17.44 8.04
C VAL A 53 -0.18 18.26 7.94
N THR A 54 -0.07 19.53 7.56
CA THR A 54 -1.23 20.41 7.31
C THR A 54 -2.13 19.84 6.23
N LEU A 55 -1.56 19.40 5.11
CA LEU A 55 -2.31 18.81 4.00
C LEU A 55 -3.03 17.53 4.43
N LEU A 56 -2.35 16.64 5.15
CA LEU A 56 -2.92 15.41 5.69
C LEU A 56 -4.09 15.69 6.64
N ALA A 57 -3.95 16.67 7.54
CA ALA A 57 -5.01 17.05 8.47
C ALA A 57 -6.27 17.56 7.73
N ARG A 58 -6.08 18.39 6.69
CA ARG A 58 -7.18 18.89 5.85
C ARG A 58 -7.88 17.79 5.07
N GLN A 59 -7.10 16.92 4.44
CA GLN A 59 -7.62 15.78 3.69
C GLN A 59 -8.39 14.82 4.60
N SER A 60 -7.83 14.52 5.78
CA SER A 60 -8.47 13.66 6.77
C SER A 60 -9.83 14.21 7.23
N ALA A 61 -9.91 15.50 7.54
CA ALA A 61 -11.18 16.14 7.91
C ALA A 61 -12.22 16.08 6.76
N SER A 62 -11.76 16.25 5.52
CA SER A 62 -12.63 16.15 4.35
C SER A 62 -13.17 14.73 4.16
N TYR A 63 -12.32 13.72 4.33
CA TYR A 63 -12.75 12.31 4.27
C TYR A 63 -13.69 11.94 5.42
N ALA A 64 -13.42 12.40 6.64
CA ALA A 64 -14.32 12.16 7.78
C ALA A 64 -15.72 12.69 7.47
N ARG A 65 -15.81 13.94 7.02
CA ARG A 65 -17.08 14.55 6.63
C ARG A 65 -17.79 13.82 5.49
N PHE A 66 -17.04 13.37 4.49
CA PHE A 66 -17.59 12.56 3.40
C PHE A 66 -18.21 11.27 3.93
N PHE A 67 -17.51 10.53 4.79
CA PHE A 67 -17.99 9.27 5.35
C PHE A 67 -19.21 9.44 6.25
N GLU A 68 -19.26 10.52 7.04
CA GLU A 68 -20.43 10.87 7.85
C GLU A 68 -21.67 11.10 6.97
N LEU A 69 -21.54 11.96 5.94
CA LEU A 69 -22.64 12.28 5.02
C LEU A 69 -23.10 11.07 4.22
N ALA A 70 -22.16 10.25 3.77
CA ALA A 70 -22.46 9.01 3.04
C ALA A 70 -22.95 7.89 3.96
N LYS A 71 -22.96 8.10 5.30
CA LYS A 71 -23.31 7.08 6.31
C LYS A 71 -22.54 5.77 6.09
N THR A 72 -21.28 5.90 5.73
CA THR A 72 -20.40 4.79 5.40
C THR A 72 -20.10 3.98 6.66
N ARG A 73 -20.25 2.65 6.59
CA ARG A 73 -19.94 1.74 7.72
C ARG A 73 -18.67 0.95 7.50
N ARG A 74 -18.29 0.71 6.26
CA ARG A 74 -17.11 -0.07 5.88
C ARG A 74 -16.43 0.57 4.70
N LEU A 75 -15.11 0.65 4.77
CA LEU A 75 -14.23 1.05 3.68
C LEU A 75 -13.41 -0.15 3.25
N PHE A 76 -13.46 -0.48 1.96
CA PHE A 76 -12.56 -1.46 1.36
C PHE A 76 -11.51 -0.73 0.53
N LEU A 77 -10.26 -1.09 0.71
CA LEU A 77 -9.13 -0.54 -0.04
C LEU A 77 -8.09 -1.63 -0.32
N THR A 78 -7.15 -1.35 -1.19
CA THR A 78 -6.07 -2.28 -1.57
C THR A 78 -4.70 -1.82 -1.09
N ASP A 79 -4.61 -0.62 -0.50
CA ASP A 79 -3.33 0.04 -0.26
C ASP A 79 -3.46 1.05 0.90
N SER A 80 -3.28 0.54 2.14
CA SER A 80 -3.41 1.38 3.33
C SER A 80 -2.21 2.31 3.54
N TYR A 81 -1.01 1.86 3.24
CA TYR A 81 0.24 2.59 3.54
C TYR A 81 0.44 3.87 2.71
N PHE A 82 -0.24 4.02 1.55
CA PHE A 82 -0.29 5.30 0.82
C PHE A 82 -1.55 6.13 1.10
N SER A 83 -2.48 5.60 1.90
CA SER A 83 -3.82 6.17 2.10
C SER A 83 -4.01 6.81 3.48
N THR A 84 -2.96 7.34 4.10
CA THR A 84 -2.95 7.83 5.50
C THR A 84 -4.10 8.79 5.82
N ALA A 85 -4.35 9.79 4.98
CA ALA A 85 -5.43 10.75 5.21
C ALA A 85 -6.83 10.12 5.12
N LEU A 86 -7.01 9.17 4.19
CA LEU A 86 -8.24 8.42 4.03
C LEU A 86 -8.54 7.55 5.26
N LEU A 87 -7.51 6.85 5.75
CA LEU A 87 -7.59 6.02 6.96
C LEU A 87 -7.92 6.86 8.20
N ALA A 88 -7.22 7.98 8.38
CA ALA A 88 -7.47 8.90 9.50
C ALA A 88 -8.91 9.44 9.46
N GLY A 89 -9.39 9.85 8.29
CA GLY A 89 -10.76 10.33 8.11
C GLY A 89 -11.80 9.25 8.34
N ALA A 90 -11.56 8.02 7.85
CA ALA A 90 -12.44 6.88 8.08
C ALA A 90 -12.57 6.54 9.57
N ARG A 91 -11.44 6.54 10.30
CA ARG A 91 -11.45 6.32 11.75
C ARG A 91 -12.16 7.40 12.51
N ALA A 92 -11.95 8.67 12.18
CA ALA A 92 -12.65 9.79 12.79
C ALA A 92 -14.17 9.70 12.63
N ALA A 93 -14.63 9.13 11.50
CA ALA A 93 -16.05 8.88 11.22
C ALA A 93 -16.58 7.51 11.72
N GLY A 94 -15.77 6.74 12.46
CA GLY A 94 -16.16 5.42 12.98
C GLY A 94 -16.34 4.34 11.91
N VAL A 95 -15.72 4.50 10.75
CA VAL A 95 -15.79 3.57 9.62
C VAL A 95 -14.79 2.42 9.82
N ARG A 96 -15.27 1.18 9.70
CA ARG A 96 -14.40 0.00 9.73
C ARG A 96 -13.61 -0.11 8.42
N ILE A 97 -12.30 -0.27 8.54
CA ILE A 97 -11.39 -0.28 7.40
C ILE A 97 -10.92 -1.71 7.13
N ILE A 98 -11.14 -2.18 5.91
CA ILE A 98 -10.78 -3.51 5.46
C ILE A 98 -9.87 -3.37 4.24
N GLU A 99 -8.65 -3.87 4.36
CA GLU A 99 -7.70 -3.91 3.26
C GLU A 99 -7.75 -5.27 2.57
N LEU A 100 -7.80 -5.26 1.26
CA LEU A 100 -7.72 -6.46 0.43
C LEU A 100 -6.28 -6.62 -0.07
N GLN A 101 -5.69 -7.77 0.17
CA GLN A 101 -4.36 -8.04 -0.40
C GLN A 101 -4.42 -7.89 -1.93
N HIS A 102 -3.52 -7.09 -2.48
CA HIS A 102 -3.47 -6.80 -3.91
C HIS A 102 -2.20 -7.32 -4.59
N GLY A 103 -1.19 -7.69 -3.80
CA GLY A 103 0.10 -8.11 -4.33
C GLY A 103 0.90 -8.96 -3.36
N PHE A 104 2.19 -9.04 -3.62
CA PHE A 104 3.14 -9.74 -2.78
C PHE A 104 3.36 -8.99 -1.46
N ILE A 105 3.17 -9.68 -0.34
CA ILE A 105 3.44 -9.17 1.00
C ILE A 105 4.51 -10.06 1.62
N SER A 106 5.52 -9.47 2.23
CA SER A 106 6.60 -10.20 2.89
C SER A 106 7.16 -9.41 4.06
N ARG A 107 8.05 -10.06 4.82
CA ARG A 107 8.79 -9.40 5.92
C ARG A 107 9.66 -8.22 5.47
N TYR A 108 9.92 -8.09 4.18
CA TYR A 108 10.70 -7.00 3.60
C TYR A 108 9.84 -5.88 3.01
N HIS A 109 8.51 -6.03 3.04
CA HIS A 109 7.61 -5.02 2.53
C HIS A 109 7.36 -3.94 3.59
N LEU A 110 7.99 -2.77 3.44
CA LEU A 110 7.98 -1.68 4.43
C LEU A 110 6.59 -1.18 4.82
N GLY A 111 5.59 -1.29 3.93
CA GLY A 111 4.21 -0.90 4.22
C GLY A 111 3.46 -1.87 5.15
N TYR A 112 3.97 -3.10 5.32
CA TYR A 112 3.30 -4.15 6.11
C TYR A 112 4.15 -4.75 7.22
N SER A 113 5.48 -4.64 7.10
CA SER A 113 6.41 -5.25 8.04
C SER A 113 6.76 -4.27 9.15
N TYR A 114 6.40 -4.64 10.37
CA TYR A 114 6.65 -3.85 11.57
C TYR A 114 7.45 -4.67 12.60
N PRO A 115 8.32 -4.07 13.39
CA PRO A 115 8.94 -4.75 14.51
C PRO A 115 7.88 -5.35 15.44
N ARG A 116 8.19 -6.49 16.05
CA ARG A 116 7.26 -7.18 16.94
C ARG A 116 6.74 -6.27 18.05
N GLY A 117 5.45 -6.31 18.28
CA GLY A 117 4.78 -5.53 19.34
C GLY A 117 4.49 -4.08 18.96
N GLN A 118 4.90 -3.60 17.79
CA GLN A 118 4.53 -2.26 17.36
C GLN A 118 3.04 -2.13 17.05
N ILE A 119 2.52 -0.97 17.42
CA ILE A 119 1.19 -0.50 17.09
C ILE A 119 1.32 0.55 15.99
N SER A 120 0.52 0.45 14.95
CA SER A 120 0.45 1.48 13.94
C SER A 120 -0.99 2.00 13.79
N PRO A 121 -1.20 3.31 13.92
CA PRO A 121 -2.50 3.90 13.67
C PRO A 121 -2.83 4.05 12.18
N TYR A 122 -1.87 3.76 11.30
CA TYR A 122 -1.97 3.98 9.85
C TYR A 122 -2.16 2.69 9.04
N VAL A 123 -2.62 1.63 9.68
CA VAL A 123 -2.99 0.37 9.00
C VAL A 123 -4.49 0.17 9.05
N ALA A 124 -5.03 -0.68 8.22
CA ALA A 124 -6.44 -1.06 8.28
C ALA A 124 -6.80 -1.79 9.60
N ASP A 125 -8.07 -1.93 9.90
CA ASP A 125 -8.52 -2.74 11.05
C ASP A 125 -8.39 -4.24 10.74
N GLU A 126 -8.62 -4.60 9.45
CA GLU A 126 -8.43 -5.95 8.95
C GLU A 126 -7.66 -5.95 7.63
N LEU A 127 -6.79 -6.95 7.45
CA LEU A 127 -6.19 -7.31 6.17
C LEU A 127 -6.72 -8.68 5.74
N TRP A 128 -7.37 -8.73 4.59
CA TRP A 128 -7.84 -9.96 4.00
C TRP A 128 -6.81 -10.52 3.03
N THR A 129 -6.20 -11.64 3.40
CA THR A 129 -5.07 -12.24 2.69
C THR A 129 -5.49 -13.38 1.76
N PHE A 130 -4.69 -13.62 0.73
CA PHE A 130 -4.90 -14.73 -0.21
C PHE A 130 -4.70 -16.10 0.43
N GLY A 131 -3.86 -16.21 1.48
CA GLY A 131 -3.56 -17.48 2.10
C GLY A 131 -2.77 -17.37 3.40
N LYS A 132 -2.59 -18.52 4.06
CA LYS A 132 -1.89 -18.64 5.34
C LYS A 132 -0.43 -18.17 5.28
N TYR A 133 0.25 -18.45 4.18
CA TYR A 133 1.64 -18.02 3.97
C TYR A 133 1.84 -16.52 4.23
N TRP A 134 0.99 -15.68 3.65
CA TRP A 134 1.09 -14.22 3.78
C TRP A 134 0.93 -13.75 5.22
N LYS A 135 0.04 -14.41 5.97
CA LYS A 135 -0.22 -14.13 7.36
C LYS A 135 0.98 -14.49 8.25
N ASP A 136 1.62 -15.63 7.99
CA ASP A 136 2.65 -16.19 8.86
C ASP A 136 4.04 -15.57 8.60
N GLU A 137 4.31 -15.19 7.35
CA GLU A 137 5.63 -14.69 6.93
C GLU A 137 5.86 -13.20 7.18
N THR A 138 4.81 -12.44 7.48
CA THR A 138 4.91 -10.99 7.64
C THR A 138 4.66 -10.58 9.09
N PRO A 139 5.59 -9.87 9.74
CA PRO A 139 5.40 -9.34 11.09
C PRO A 139 4.48 -8.11 11.04
N PHE A 140 3.17 -8.35 10.93
CA PHE A 140 2.18 -7.29 10.96
C PHE A 140 2.13 -6.57 12.31
N PRO A 141 1.69 -5.29 12.35
CA PRO A 141 1.44 -4.61 13.61
C PRO A 141 0.32 -5.31 14.39
N THR A 142 0.39 -5.28 15.71
CA THR A 142 -0.57 -5.99 16.58
C THR A 142 -2.00 -5.48 16.48
N THR A 143 -2.18 -4.28 15.98
CA THR A 143 -3.50 -3.67 15.73
C THR A 143 -4.20 -4.21 14.48
N LEU A 144 -3.45 -4.83 13.56
CA LEU A 144 -3.98 -5.34 12.30
C LEU A 144 -4.46 -6.79 12.46
N LYS A 145 -5.75 -7.03 12.27
CA LYS A 145 -6.32 -8.38 12.23
C LYS A 145 -6.19 -8.96 10.83
N THR A 146 -5.68 -10.16 10.70
CA THR A 146 -5.57 -10.85 9.41
C THR A 146 -6.67 -11.87 9.22
N ARG A 147 -7.26 -11.93 8.01
CA ARG A 147 -8.27 -12.92 7.63
C ARG A 147 -7.91 -13.55 6.30
N ILE A 148 -7.89 -14.88 6.23
CA ILE A 148 -7.64 -15.61 4.99
C ILE A 148 -8.96 -15.71 4.23
N ILE A 149 -9.00 -15.20 3.00
CA ILE A 149 -10.19 -15.24 2.12
C ILE A 149 -9.94 -16.00 0.82
N GLY A 150 -8.70 -16.43 0.54
CA GLY A 150 -8.31 -16.95 -0.77
C GLY A 150 -8.08 -15.85 -1.81
N ALA A 151 -7.91 -16.27 -3.06
CA ALA A 151 -7.79 -15.41 -4.22
C ALA A 151 -8.91 -15.74 -5.23
N PRO A 152 -10.15 -15.26 -5.03
CA PRO A 152 -11.32 -15.67 -5.80
C PRO A 152 -11.16 -15.49 -7.31
N TYR A 153 -10.48 -14.41 -7.73
CA TYR A 153 -10.20 -14.15 -9.13
C TYR A 153 -9.27 -15.21 -9.74
N VAL A 154 -8.19 -15.54 -9.03
CA VAL A 154 -7.24 -16.59 -9.47
C VAL A 154 -7.92 -17.95 -9.51
N GLN A 155 -8.74 -18.26 -8.50
CA GLN A 155 -9.50 -19.52 -8.46
C GLN A 155 -10.49 -19.62 -9.63
N LYS A 156 -11.19 -18.54 -9.94
CA LYS A 156 -12.09 -18.47 -11.10
C LYS A 156 -11.34 -18.65 -12.40
N LEU A 157 -10.19 -18.00 -12.58
CA LEU A 157 -9.34 -18.18 -13.76
C LEU A 157 -8.82 -19.62 -13.85
N ALA A 158 -8.29 -20.18 -12.75
CA ALA A 158 -7.79 -21.54 -12.73
C ALA A 158 -8.84 -22.58 -13.16
N SER A 159 -10.10 -22.38 -12.77
CA SER A 159 -11.20 -23.27 -13.18
C SER A 159 -11.56 -23.15 -14.66
N SER A 160 -11.23 -22.03 -15.31
CA SER A 160 -11.47 -21.84 -16.74
C SER A 160 -10.34 -22.37 -17.64
N PHE A 161 -9.15 -22.58 -17.07
CA PHE A 161 -8.06 -23.22 -17.79
C PHE A 161 -8.29 -24.75 -17.80
N LYS A 162 -8.69 -25.28 -18.93
CA LYS A 162 -8.59 -26.73 -19.17
C LYS A 162 -7.13 -27.11 -19.04
N ASN A 163 -6.86 -28.30 -18.47
CA ASN A 163 -5.50 -28.84 -18.22
C ASN A 163 -4.72 -29.15 -19.52
N GLU A 164 -4.61 -28.22 -20.42
CA GLU A 164 -3.71 -28.31 -21.56
C GLU A 164 -2.29 -28.04 -21.07
N ARG A 165 -1.59 -29.11 -20.73
CA ARG A 165 -0.14 -29.05 -20.50
C ARG A 165 0.56 -28.82 -21.84
N VAL A 166 0.94 -27.58 -22.09
CA VAL A 166 1.85 -27.29 -23.21
C VAL A 166 3.26 -27.68 -22.76
N SER A 167 3.63 -28.93 -23.01
CA SER A 167 4.91 -29.53 -22.60
C SER A 167 6.14 -28.95 -23.29
N ASN A 168 5.92 -28.23 -24.41
CA ASN A 168 6.99 -27.76 -25.30
C ASN A 168 7.28 -26.26 -25.17
N ARG A 169 6.90 -25.61 -24.02
CA ARG A 169 7.06 -24.18 -23.83
C ARG A 169 7.79 -23.86 -22.56
N VAL A 170 8.76 -22.94 -22.61
CA VAL A 170 9.41 -22.28 -21.44
C VAL A 170 9.05 -20.83 -21.48
N VAL A 171 8.50 -20.32 -20.40
CA VAL A 171 8.06 -18.92 -20.29
C VAL A 171 8.94 -18.18 -19.31
N PHE A 172 9.57 -17.10 -19.76
CA PHE A 172 10.23 -16.13 -18.94
C PHE A 172 9.24 -14.99 -18.68
N THR A 173 8.90 -14.77 -17.42
CA THR A 173 8.09 -13.60 -17.00
C THR A 173 8.98 -12.56 -16.38
N SER A 174 8.87 -11.33 -16.86
CA SER A 174 9.68 -10.21 -16.41
C SER A 174 8.81 -9.07 -15.86
N GLN A 175 9.46 -8.18 -15.12
CA GLN A 175 8.99 -6.85 -14.82
C GLN A 175 9.98 -5.86 -15.46
N GLY A 176 9.53 -4.65 -15.81
CA GLY A 176 10.34 -3.69 -16.52
C GLY A 176 11.76 -3.48 -15.94
N ALA A 177 11.89 -3.50 -14.61
CA ALA A 177 13.18 -3.32 -13.93
C ALA A 177 14.21 -4.44 -14.15
N ILE A 178 13.78 -5.67 -14.47
CA ILE A 178 14.65 -6.85 -14.61
C ILE A 178 14.64 -7.44 -16.02
N GLY A 179 13.88 -6.86 -16.94
CA GLY A 179 13.71 -7.36 -18.30
C GLY A 179 15.03 -7.49 -19.05
N GLU A 180 15.87 -6.47 -18.98
CA GLU A 180 17.18 -6.45 -19.64
C GLU A 180 18.12 -7.54 -19.10
N GLN A 181 18.04 -7.87 -17.81
CA GLN A 181 18.85 -8.90 -17.18
C GLN A 181 18.37 -10.31 -17.51
N LEU A 182 17.07 -10.51 -17.70
CA LEU A 182 16.47 -11.80 -18.03
C LEU A 182 16.54 -12.13 -19.51
N LEU A 183 16.58 -11.14 -20.39
CA LEU A 183 16.60 -11.36 -21.83
C LEU A 183 17.79 -12.21 -22.31
N PRO A 184 19.04 -11.97 -21.87
CA PRO A 184 20.16 -12.84 -22.24
C PRO A 184 19.99 -14.29 -21.83
N LEU A 185 19.36 -14.55 -20.67
CA LEU A 185 19.06 -15.90 -20.19
C LEU A 185 18.01 -16.59 -21.08
N ALA A 186 16.99 -15.86 -21.50
CA ALA A 186 15.97 -16.39 -22.41
C ALA A 186 16.57 -16.73 -23.80
N VAL A 187 17.47 -15.87 -24.29
CA VAL A 187 18.21 -16.11 -25.53
C VAL A 187 19.13 -17.35 -25.44
N ALA A 188 19.84 -17.46 -24.30
CA ALA A 188 20.69 -18.65 -24.05
C ALA A 188 19.84 -19.93 -23.97
N ALA A 189 18.69 -19.87 -23.29
CA ALA A 189 17.75 -20.99 -23.23
C ALA A 189 17.22 -21.39 -24.63
N ALA A 190 16.91 -20.41 -25.48
CA ALA A 190 16.45 -20.69 -26.86
C ALA A 190 17.50 -21.39 -27.70
N ARG A 191 18.79 -21.06 -27.50
CA ARG A 191 19.91 -21.72 -28.17
C ARG A 191 20.18 -23.12 -27.64
N ALA A 192 20.04 -23.32 -26.33
CA ALA A 192 20.30 -24.60 -25.65
C ALA A 192 19.16 -25.62 -25.81
N LEU A 193 17.95 -25.15 -26.06
CA LEU A 193 16.72 -25.96 -26.11
C LEU A 193 15.98 -25.74 -27.46
N PRO A 194 16.56 -26.15 -28.61
CA PRO A 194 16.01 -25.85 -29.93
C PRO A 194 14.65 -26.52 -30.19
N ASP A 195 14.31 -27.57 -29.45
CA ASP A 195 13.02 -28.26 -29.46
C ASP A 195 11.94 -27.60 -28.60
N LYS A 196 12.27 -26.55 -27.85
CA LYS A 196 11.36 -25.81 -26.98
C LYS A 196 10.97 -24.46 -27.56
N GLN A 197 9.72 -24.08 -27.37
CA GLN A 197 9.28 -22.71 -27.61
C GLN A 197 9.63 -21.84 -26.39
N ILE A 198 10.54 -20.90 -26.59
CA ILE A 198 10.88 -19.91 -25.56
C ILE A 198 9.99 -18.68 -25.72
N VAL A 199 9.26 -18.35 -24.68
CA VAL A 199 8.36 -17.18 -24.65
C VAL A 199 8.87 -16.21 -23.62
N PHE A 200 9.15 -14.97 -24.02
CA PHE A 200 9.53 -13.89 -23.13
C PHE A 200 8.35 -12.92 -23.00
N ARG A 201 7.90 -12.70 -21.76
CA ARG A 201 6.77 -11.84 -21.45
C ARG A 201 7.23 -10.70 -20.55
N LEU A 202 7.04 -9.46 -20.98
CA LEU A 202 7.25 -8.23 -20.23
C LEU A 202 6.07 -7.93 -19.32
#